data_1d6aca41453af63de2f314f69c85d0d0
#
_entry.id   1d6aca41453af63de2f314f69c85d0d0
#
_cell.length_a   1.000
_cell.length_b   1.000
_cell.length_c   1.000
_cell.angle_alpha   90.00
_cell.angle_beta   90.00
_cell.angle_gamma   90.00
#
_symmetry.space_group_name_H-M   'P 1'
#
loop_
_entity.id
_entity.type
_entity.pdbx_description
1 polymer ?
#
loop_
_entity_poly.entity_id
_entity_poly.type
_entity_poly.pdbx_seq_one_letter_code
_entity_poly.pdbx_strand_id
1 'polypeptide(L)'
;MFATHIVGGEITYRCLGNDSYEITLTVYRDCYNGVPNFDNPATVGIYEKGADSVLVKKLSLPYNAFSNDTLPIVLNNPCLTVPPDVCVHKATYRTITTLPFNPNGYIIVYQRCCRNKLIRNLPDPLNTGISFVTEISAQSQMLCNRGATFDNWPPVAICVHQPIDFDHSASDADGDSLAYRLCTPFNGPDSLRPAPNPPFAPPYIELLWRDPPYNLSNILGGDPLTIDAYSGFMTGVPNIIGNFVVGVCVDEFRAGALLSTTRRDFQYNVADCGEPTASFFLPEILCDTLLVQFENQSTNANSFRWYFDWGNDLSQTSTNPVPAYTYPDTGIYTVALIAAPGFPCADTFFQQIHLLETLGSLAVSAVPEEIMAGEVSQLSADFPDVVSYTWLPSANLSDPNIPNPVASPLLTTEYSVTALLPNGCQRQGAVTVRVVPPPCDEPFVFFPTGFSPNGDGENDALKLESSVAPSEVYWAIFNRWGEKVFEANNVEAAWDGTFRGQEQPAETYGYLLRVVCFGGQELFKKGNVTLLR
;
A
#
# COMPACT_ATOMS: atom_id res chain seq x y z
N MET A 1 24.99 -2.63 16.37
CA MET A 1 23.52 -2.46 16.27
C MET A 1 23.02 -2.08 17.64
N PHE A 2 22.53 -0.85 17.82
CA PHE A 2 22.09 -0.34 19.13
C PHE A 2 20.77 -1.03 19.50
N ALA A 3 20.67 -1.48 20.75
CA ALA A 3 19.45 -2.09 21.29
C ALA A 3 18.44 -0.96 21.58
N THR A 4 17.39 -0.82 20.80
CA THR A 4 16.37 0.25 20.90
C THR A 4 14.98 -0.31 21.14
N HIS A 5 14.82 -1.28 22.04
CA HIS A 5 13.63 -2.13 22.02
C HIS A 5 12.96 -2.37 23.38
N ILE A 6 13.63 -2.16 24.51
CA ILE A 6 13.00 -2.31 25.81
C ILE A 6 12.19 -1.06 26.12
N VAL A 7 10.89 -1.24 26.31
CA VAL A 7 9.94 -0.17 26.62
C VAL A 7 9.58 -0.12 28.10
N GLY A 8 10.04 -1.11 28.89
CA GLY A 8 9.83 -1.12 30.32
C GLY A 8 9.94 -2.50 30.94
N GLY A 9 9.61 -2.57 32.22
CA GLY A 9 9.57 -3.80 33.00
C GLY A 9 9.56 -3.55 34.50
N GLU A 10 9.69 -4.64 35.23
CA GLU A 10 9.75 -4.66 36.69
C GLU A 10 10.43 -5.94 37.17
N ILE A 11 10.98 -5.91 38.37
CA ILE A 11 11.51 -7.08 39.06
C ILE A 11 10.88 -7.16 40.45
N THR A 12 10.37 -8.33 40.81
CA THR A 12 9.70 -8.59 42.07
C THR A 12 10.26 -9.83 42.75
N TYR A 13 9.98 -9.98 44.02
CA TYR A 13 10.37 -11.16 44.77
C TYR A 13 9.18 -11.70 45.58
N ARG A 14 9.25 -12.99 45.90
CA ARG A 14 8.32 -13.67 46.82
C ARG A 14 9.08 -14.63 47.74
N CYS A 15 8.97 -14.45 49.05
CA CYS A 15 9.51 -15.43 50.02
C CYS A 15 8.69 -16.71 49.97
N LEU A 16 9.40 -17.85 49.92
CA LEU A 16 8.80 -19.22 49.93
C LEU A 16 9.05 -19.95 51.25
N GLY A 17 9.73 -19.31 52.23
CA GLY A 17 10.20 -19.92 53.48
C GLY A 17 11.58 -20.55 53.35
N ASN A 18 12.20 -20.86 54.51
CA ASN A 18 13.52 -21.49 54.57
C ASN A 18 14.59 -20.78 53.70
N ASP A 19 14.66 -19.46 53.81
CA ASP A 19 15.57 -18.59 53.01
C ASP A 19 15.43 -18.74 51.51
N SER A 20 14.33 -19.31 51.02
CA SER A 20 14.06 -19.51 49.60
C SER A 20 13.20 -18.38 49.05
N TYR A 21 13.58 -17.83 47.90
CA TYR A 21 12.90 -16.72 47.24
C TYR A 21 12.69 -17.03 45.78
N GLU A 22 11.47 -16.78 45.30
CA GLU A 22 11.19 -16.70 43.88
C GLU A 22 11.42 -15.27 43.38
N ILE A 23 12.25 -15.12 42.36
CA ILE A 23 12.50 -13.86 41.68
C ILE A 23 11.81 -13.87 40.36
N THR A 24 10.98 -12.86 40.10
CA THR A 24 10.27 -12.68 38.84
C THR A 24 10.72 -11.39 38.16
N LEU A 25 11.22 -11.51 36.91
CA LEU A 25 11.59 -10.40 36.06
C LEU A 25 10.58 -10.35 34.91
N THR A 26 9.89 -9.22 34.75
CA THR A 26 9.02 -8.95 33.61
C THR A 26 9.63 -7.86 32.76
N VAL A 27 9.74 -8.09 31.44
CA VAL A 27 10.33 -7.16 30.48
C VAL A 27 9.34 -6.91 29.34
N TYR A 28 9.17 -5.66 28.98
CA TYR A 28 8.36 -5.22 27.84
C TYR A 28 9.26 -4.80 26.67
N ARG A 29 8.87 -5.16 25.46
CA ARG A 29 9.63 -4.92 24.25
C ARG A 29 8.72 -4.38 23.13
N ASP A 30 9.18 -3.34 22.43
CA ASP A 30 8.58 -2.92 21.16
C ASP A 30 8.73 -4.06 20.13
N CYS A 31 7.62 -4.60 19.65
CA CYS A 31 7.62 -5.70 18.68
C CYS A 31 7.62 -5.22 17.23
N TYR A 32 7.28 -3.98 16.98
CA TYR A 32 7.25 -3.41 15.63
C TYR A 32 8.64 -2.90 15.20
N ASN A 33 9.27 -2.09 16.03
CA ASN A 33 10.57 -1.48 15.72
C ASN A 33 11.74 -2.13 16.46
N GLY A 34 11.48 -3.06 17.37
CA GLY A 34 12.47 -3.57 18.31
C GLY A 34 13.41 -4.62 17.73
N VAL A 35 14.69 -4.33 17.70
CA VAL A 35 15.80 -5.28 17.44
C VAL A 35 16.86 -5.05 18.53
N PRO A 36 17.33 -6.06 19.24
CA PRO A 36 17.18 -7.51 19.15
C PRO A 36 16.01 -8.08 19.97
N ASN A 37 15.92 -9.43 20.04
CA ASN A 37 14.96 -10.16 20.85
C ASN A 37 15.24 -10.04 22.34
N PHE A 38 14.35 -10.60 23.20
CA PHE A 38 14.55 -10.76 24.62
C PHE A 38 15.86 -11.49 24.94
N ASP A 39 16.47 -11.17 26.09
CA ASP A 39 17.70 -11.84 26.51
C ASP A 39 17.46 -13.34 26.78
N ASN A 40 18.38 -14.16 26.33
CA ASN A 40 18.33 -15.60 26.57
C ASN A 40 19.75 -16.15 26.86
N PRO A 41 20.09 -16.34 28.13
CA PRO A 41 19.33 -16.03 29.35
C PRO A 41 19.43 -14.55 29.76
N ALA A 42 18.43 -14.07 30.55
CA ALA A 42 18.55 -12.80 31.25
C ALA A 42 19.46 -12.96 32.48
N THR A 43 20.35 -11.99 32.71
CA THR A 43 21.25 -12.02 33.84
C THR A 43 20.79 -11.06 34.94
N VAL A 44 20.61 -11.58 36.16
CA VAL A 44 20.23 -10.82 37.35
C VAL A 44 21.36 -10.89 38.36
N GLY A 45 21.70 -9.74 38.92
CA GLY A 45 22.66 -9.62 40.03
C GLY A 45 21.96 -9.52 41.38
N ILE A 46 22.50 -10.15 42.41
CA ILE A 46 22.07 -9.99 43.80
C ILE A 46 23.25 -9.46 44.58
N TYR A 47 23.05 -8.28 45.17
CA TYR A 47 24.07 -7.57 45.93
C TYR A 47 23.67 -7.47 47.41
N GLU A 48 24.64 -7.49 48.31
CA GLU A 48 24.43 -7.08 49.67
C GLU A 48 24.20 -5.56 49.71
N LYS A 49 23.18 -5.13 50.47
CA LYS A 49 22.89 -3.70 50.65
C LYS A 49 23.91 -3.11 51.61
N GLY A 50 24.66 -2.07 51.19
CA GLY A 50 25.67 -1.41 52.01
C GLY A 50 26.56 -0.49 51.19
N ALA A 51 27.51 0.18 51.86
CA ALA A 51 28.41 1.14 51.21
C ALA A 51 29.29 0.50 50.13
N ASP A 52 29.71 -0.76 50.32
CA ASP A 52 30.61 -1.48 49.40
C ASP A 52 29.87 -2.52 48.52
N SER A 53 28.58 -2.59 48.60
CA SER A 53 27.64 -3.43 47.81
C SER A 53 28.28 -4.62 47.08
N VAL A 54 28.58 -5.69 47.86
CA VAL A 54 29.26 -6.89 47.32
C VAL A 54 28.28 -7.76 46.53
N LEU A 55 28.72 -8.25 45.36
CA LEU A 55 27.99 -9.24 44.61
C LEU A 55 27.89 -10.57 45.39
N VAL A 56 26.70 -10.92 45.82
CA VAL A 56 26.41 -12.18 46.54
C VAL A 56 26.18 -13.31 45.58
N LYS A 57 25.39 -13.03 44.51
CA LYS A 57 24.99 -14.07 43.56
C LYS A 57 24.69 -13.48 42.19
N LYS A 58 25.03 -14.24 41.16
CA LYS A 58 24.58 -14.00 39.78
C LYS A 58 23.62 -15.09 39.38
N LEU A 59 22.42 -14.71 38.94
CA LEU A 59 21.40 -15.62 38.44
C LEU A 59 21.30 -15.51 36.91
N SER A 60 21.08 -16.66 36.29
CA SER A 60 20.85 -16.79 34.87
C SER A 60 19.42 -17.31 34.64
N LEU A 61 18.55 -16.47 34.15
CA LEU A 61 17.12 -16.77 33.97
C LEU A 61 16.87 -17.14 32.51
N PRO A 62 16.55 -18.41 32.21
CA PRO A 62 16.33 -18.82 30.84
C PRO A 62 15.04 -18.17 30.29
N TYR A 63 15.10 -17.81 29.02
CA TYR A 63 13.93 -17.34 28.30
C TYR A 63 12.97 -18.51 28.04
N ASN A 64 11.72 -18.32 28.37
CA ASN A 64 10.66 -19.24 28.02
C ASN A 64 9.75 -18.61 26.94
N ALA A 65 9.81 -19.13 25.73
CA ALA A 65 9.02 -18.63 24.61
C ALA A 65 7.50 -18.67 24.85
N PHE A 66 7.03 -19.60 25.68
CA PHE A 66 5.61 -19.68 26.07
C PHE A 66 5.17 -18.56 27.04
N SER A 67 6.11 -17.80 27.61
CA SER A 67 5.80 -16.63 28.43
C SER A 67 5.81 -15.30 27.65
N ASN A 68 5.91 -15.37 26.32
CA ASN A 68 5.91 -14.20 25.44
C ASN A 68 4.48 -13.95 24.92
N ASP A 69 3.82 -12.95 25.51
CA ASP A 69 2.49 -12.52 25.11
C ASP A 69 2.57 -11.17 24.39
N THR A 70 1.76 -10.98 23.36
CA THR A 70 1.48 -9.65 22.82
C THR A 70 0.46 -8.98 23.71
N LEU A 71 0.81 -7.81 24.28
CA LEU A 71 -0.13 -7.08 25.11
C LEU A 71 -1.28 -6.53 24.26
N PRO A 72 -2.52 -6.70 24.70
CA PRO A 72 -3.66 -6.13 24.00
C PRO A 72 -3.61 -4.61 24.06
N ILE A 73 -3.98 -3.96 22.96
CA ILE A 73 -4.24 -2.53 22.94
C ILE A 73 -5.66 -2.34 23.45
N VAL A 74 -5.78 -1.80 24.66
CA VAL A 74 -7.07 -1.50 25.27
C VAL A 74 -7.18 0.01 25.40
N LEU A 75 -8.12 0.62 24.67
CA LEU A 75 -8.46 2.02 24.79
C LEU A 75 -9.74 2.15 25.62
N ASN A 76 -9.79 3.13 26.52
CA ASN A 76 -11.00 3.41 27.31
C ASN A 76 -12.15 3.92 26.43
N ASN A 77 -11.84 4.47 25.27
CA ASN A 77 -12.81 4.87 24.28
C ASN A 77 -12.79 3.88 23.09
N PRO A 78 -13.82 3.02 22.93
CA PRO A 78 -13.88 2.03 21.86
C PRO A 78 -14.04 2.66 20.46
N CYS A 79 -14.25 3.96 20.41
CA CYS A 79 -14.35 4.74 19.18
C CYS A 79 -13.01 5.12 18.58
N LEU A 80 -11.93 4.93 19.31
CA LEU A 80 -10.61 5.34 18.87
C LEU A 80 -9.81 4.14 18.33
N THR A 81 -9.10 4.38 17.26
CA THR A 81 -8.22 3.38 16.63
C THR A 81 -6.78 3.82 16.75
N VAL A 82 -5.94 2.98 17.35
CA VAL A 82 -4.50 3.21 17.46
C VAL A 82 -3.83 2.93 16.11
N PRO A 83 -2.83 3.71 15.71
CA PRO A 83 -2.02 3.41 14.53
C PRO A 83 -1.45 1.99 14.56
N PRO A 84 -1.33 1.30 13.42
CA PRO A 84 -0.95 -0.12 13.35
C PRO A 84 0.49 -0.42 13.73
N ASP A 85 1.33 0.62 13.91
CA ASP A 85 2.75 0.52 14.24
C ASP A 85 3.03 0.48 15.77
N VAL A 86 2.00 0.39 16.60
CA VAL A 86 2.12 0.26 18.05
C VAL A 86 1.92 -1.19 18.46
N CYS A 87 2.97 -1.80 19.02
CA CYS A 87 2.95 -3.19 19.44
C CYS A 87 3.93 -3.41 20.59
N VAL A 88 3.53 -4.15 21.65
CA VAL A 88 4.40 -4.52 22.78
C VAL A 88 4.29 -6.00 23.09
N HIS A 89 5.43 -6.68 23.10
CA HIS A 89 5.58 -8.02 23.66
C HIS A 89 5.98 -7.97 25.13
N LYS A 90 5.52 -8.93 25.92
CA LYS A 90 5.87 -9.15 27.31
C LYS A 90 6.57 -10.50 27.44
N ALA A 91 7.71 -10.53 28.14
CA ALA A 91 8.35 -11.76 28.58
C ALA A 91 8.48 -11.79 30.09
N THR A 92 8.19 -12.94 30.70
CA THR A 92 8.33 -13.16 32.14
C THR A 92 9.35 -14.25 32.39
N TYR A 93 10.38 -13.92 33.18
CA TYR A 93 11.43 -14.83 33.62
C TYR A 93 11.23 -15.14 35.10
N ARG A 94 11.40 -16.39 35.49
CA ARG A 94 11.28 -16.81 36.89
C ARG A 94 12.42 -17.72 37.31
N THR A 95 12.87 -17.56 38.53
CA THR A 95 13.86 -18.47 39.15
C THR A 95 13.67 -18.51 40.66
N ILE A 96 14.07 -19.61 41.27
CA ILE A 96 14.10 -19.77 42.73
C ILE A 96 15.58 -19.75 43.18
N THR A 97 15.85 -19.03 44.24
CA THR A 97 17.19 -18.93 44.81
C THR A 97 17.13 -18.90 46.34
N THR A 98 18.18 -19.39 46.99
CA THR A 98 18.33 -19.32 48.44
C THR A 98 19.16 -18.09 48.78
N LEU A 99 18.66 -17.26 49.70
CA LEU A 99 19.30 -16.07 50.26
C LEU A 99 19.23 -16.15 51.78
N PRO A 100 20.32 -16.56 52.46
CA PRO A 100 20.39 -16.62 53.93
C PRO A 100 20.10 -15.26 54.55
N PHE A 101 19.68 -15.24 55.81
CA PHE A 101 19.42 -13.98 56.50
C PHE A 101 20.64 -13.05 56.47
N ASN A 102 20.45 -11.82 56.01
CA ASN A 102 21.44 -10.76 55.94
C ASN A 102 20.90 -9.49 56.65
N PRO A 103 21.54 -8.99 57.72
CA PRO A 103 21.07 -7.83 58.45
C PRO A 103 21.10 -6.52 57.64
N ASN A 104 21.89 -6.48 56.57
CA ASN A 104 21.92 -5.33 55.65
C ASN A 104 20.85 -5.40 54.56
N GLY A 105 20.31 -6.62 54.32
CA GLY A 105 19.36 -6.86 53.21
C GLY A 105 20.06 -7.10 51.87
N TYR A 106 19.24 -7.35 50.86
CA TYR A 106 19.66 -7.66 49.49
C TYR A 106 19.06 -6.67 48.49
N ILE A 107 19.84 -6.36 47.45
CA ILE A 107 19.40 -5.63 46.28
C ILE A 107 19.48 -6.57 45.09
N ILE A 108 18.34 -6.73 44.36
CA ILE A 108 18.21 -7.57 43.18
C ILE A 108 18.06 -6.67 41.99
N VAL A 109 18.86 -6.87 40.94
CA VAL A 109 18.89 -5.97 39.78
C VAL A 109 19.01 -6.70 38.46
N TYR A 110 18.27 -6.25 37.48
CA TYR A 110 18.47 -6.51 36.06
C TYR A 110 18.77 -5.20 35.34
N GLN A 111 19.69 -5.23 34.38
CA GLN A 111 20.10 -4.03 33.64
C GLN A 111 20.23 -4.28 32.15
N ARG A 112 19.76 -3.31 31.38
CA ARG A 112 19.85 -3.34 29.91
C ARG A 112 19.92 -1.93 29.32
N CYS A 113 20.67 -1.72 28.26
CA CYS A 113 20.60 -0.55 27.39
C CYS A 113 20.01 -0.98 26.02
N CYS A 114 19.38 -0.15 25.23
CA CYS A 114 19.06 1.25 25.46
C CYS A 114 17.58 1.47 25.23
N ARG A 115 17.08 2.66 25.54
CA ARG A 115 15.67 3.02 25.37
C ARG A 115 15.37 3.38 23.91
N ASN A 116 14.09 3.49 23.57
CA ASN A 116 13.62 3.88 22.24
C ASN A 116 14.05 5.33 21.93
N LYS A 117 14.63 5.54 20.74
CA LYS A 117 15.08 6.86 20.26
C LYS A 117 13.95 7.91 20.16
N LEU A 118 12.70 7.46 20.08
CA LEU A 118 11.52 8.33 19.93
C LEU A 118 11.04 8.91 21.27
N ILE A 119 11.67 8.54 22.40
CA ILE A 119 11.30 9.07 23.71
C ILE A 119 11.60 10.56 23.78
N ARG A 120 10.58 11.33 24.14
CA ARG A 120 10.62 12.80 24.14
C ARG A 120 11.07 13.41 25.47
N ASN A 121 10.77 12.76 26.59
CA ASN A 121 11.03 13.30 27.92
C ASN A 121 12.42 12.95 28.50
N LEU A 122 13.29 12.34 27.69
CA LEU A 122 14.71 12.11 28.02
C LEU A 122 15.64 12.90 27.10
N PRO A 123 16.81 13.39 27.60
CA PRO A 123 17.74 14.15 26.76
C PRO A 123 18.48 13.28 25.75
N ASP A 124 18.87 12.06 26.12
CA ASP A 124 19.61 11.13 25.26
C ASP A 124 19.13 9.68 25.46
N PRO A 125 17.99 9.29 24.86
CA PRO A 125 17.43 7.95 25.04
C PRO A 125 18.35 6.82 24.53
N LEU A 126 19.15 7.07 23.50
CA LEU A 126 20.02 6.06 22.89
C LEU A 126 21.23 5.68 23.77
N ASN A 127 21.58 6.52 24.75
CA ASN A 127 22.62 6.24 25.74
C ASN A 127 22.05 6.09 27.18
N THR A 128 20.72 6.06 27.28
CA THR A 128 20.01 5.89 28.55
C THR A 128 19.53 4.45 28.67
N GLY A 129 20.06 3.71 29.67
CA GLY A 129 19.64 2.35 29.94
C GLY A 129 18.46 2.24 30.91
N ILE A 130 18.23 1.01 31.34
CA ILE A 130 17.16 0.63 32.27
C ILE A 130 17.79 -0.22 33.41
N SER A 131 17.41 0.07 34.66
CA SER A 131 17.67 -0.79 35.79
C SER A 131 16.37 -1.13 36.51
N PHE A 132 15.96 -2.40 36.46
CA PHE A 132 14.86 -2.90 37.30
C PHE A 132 15.46 -3.38 38.61
N VAL A 133 15.02 -2.81 39.71
CA VAL A 133 15.60 -3.01 41.04
C VAL A 133 14.49 -3.32 42.04
N THR A 134 14.72 -4.32 42.88
CA THR A 134 13.91 -4.57 44.07
C THR A 134 14.83 -4.86 45.26
N GLU A 135 14.36 -4.55 46.46
CA GLU A 135 15.10 -4.72 47.67
C GLU A 135 14.41 -5.70 48.61
N ILE A 136 15.18 -6.58 49.27
CA ILE A 136 14.72 -7.43 50.35
C ILE A 136 15.37 -6.94 51.63
N SER A 137 14.67 -6.16 52.45
CA SER A 137 15.20 -5.62 53.71
C SER A 137 15.41 -6.73 54.74
N ALA A 138 16.18 -6.47 55.80
CA ALA A 138 16.29 -7.42 56.91
C ALA A 138 14.91 -7.73 57.53
N GLN A 139 14.04 -6.74 57.61
CA GLN A 139 12.69 -6.91 58.15
C GLN A 139 11.84 -7.78 57.23
N SER A 140 11.92 -7.57 55.92
CA SER A 140 11.23 -8.40 54.91
C SER A 140 11.69 -9.86 54.98
N GLN A 141 12.98 -10.12 55.24
CA GLN A 141 13.48 -11.48 55.41
C GLN A 141 12.91 -12.14 56.67
N MET A 142 12.94 -11.44 57.84
CA MET A 142 12.38 -11.96 59.08
C MET A 142 10.90 -12.27 59.00
N LEU A 143 10.14 -11.48 58.22
CA LEU A 143 8.70 -11.65 58.07
C LEU A 143 8.33 -12.57 56.90
N CYS A 144 9.32 -13.11 56.19
CA CYS A 144 9.11 -13.85 54.92
C CYS A 144 8.13 -13.14 53.98
N ASN A 145 8.42 -11.86 53.75
CA ASN A 145 7.55 -10.98 52.98
C ASN A 145 7.46 -11.36 51.49
N ARG A 146 6.30 -11.13 50.88
CA ARG A 146 6.02 -11.41 49.50
C ARG A 146 5.67 -10.10 48.79
N GLY A 147 6.63 -9.35 48.36
CA GLY A 147 6.48 -7.99 47.85
C GLY A 147 5.28 -7.79 46.89
N ALA A 148 4.74 -6.57 46.91
CA ALA A 148 3.57 -6.20 46.13
C ALA A 148 3.73 -6.46 44.61
N THR A 149 2.68 -6.91 43.97
CA THR A 149 2.65 -7.23 42.53
C THR A 149 1.52 -6.47 41.84
N PHE A 150 1.83 -5.72 40.80
CA PHE A 150 0.81 -5.00 40.02
C PHE A 150 -0.16 -5.97 39.32
N ASP A 151 -1.47 -5.67 39.42
CA ASP A 151 -2.53 -6.52 38.90
C ASP A 151 -2.75 -6.31 37.39
N ASN A 152 -2.57 -5.09 36.91
CA ASN A 152 -2.84 -4.70 35.54
C ASN A 152 -1.55 -4.33 34.78
N TRP A 153 -1.56 -4.55 33.47
CA TRP A 153 -0.49 -4.13 32.57
C TRP A 153 -0.70 -2.66 32.16
N PRO A 154 0.34 -1.85 32.05
CA PRO A 154 0.20 -0.47 31.58
C PRO A 154 -0.33 -0.47 30.13
N PRO A 155 -1.18 0.52 29.78
CA PRO A 155 -1.69 0.63 28.43
C PRO A 155 -0.55 0.80 27.41
N VAL A 156 -0.60 0.03 26.34
CA VAL A 156 0.42 0.03 25.27
C VAL A 156 0.41 1.34 24.49
N ALA A 157 -0.79 1.91 24.32
CA ALA A 157 -1.03 3.17 23.63
C ALA A 157 -2.06 3.99 24.38
N ILE A 158 -1.94 5.30 24.31
CA ILE A 158 -2.89 6.29 24.79
C ILE A 158 -3.10 7.35 23.71
N CYS A 159 -4.27 7.97 23.69
CA CYS A 159 -4.61 8.94 22.65
C CYS A 159 -4.36 10.36 23.09
N VAL A 160 -3.77 11.18 22.23
CA VAL A 160 -3.60 12.62 22.46
C VAL A 160 -4.97 13.28 22.66
N HIS A 161 -5.05 14.24 23.59
CA HIS A 161 -6.29 14.96 23.98
C HIS A 161 -7.41 14.07 24.54
N GLN A 162 -7.13 12.82 24.89
CA GLN A 162 -8.08 11.93 25.56
C GLN A 162 -7.64 11.67 26.99
N PRO A 163 -8.56 11.54 27.95
CA PRO A 163 -8.22 11.26 29.33
C PRO A 163 -7.59 9.87 29.45
N ILE A 164 -6.54 9.79 30.27
CA ILE A 164 -5.99 8.53 30.75
C ILE A 164 -6.72 8.18 32.03
N ASP A 165 -7.39 7.05 32.04
CA ASP A 165 -8.05 6.47 33.21
C ASP A 165 -7.55 5.03 33.32
N PHE A 166 -6.48 4.83 34.10
CA PHE A 166 -5.86 3.53 34.20
C PHE A 166 -5.61 3.11 35.66
N ASP A 167 -5.98 1.86 35.94
CA ASP A 167 -5.83 1.23 37.25
C ASP A 167 -4.44 0.56 37.37
N HIS A 168 -3.52 1.22 38.09
CA HIS A 168 -2.21 0.69 38.49
C HIS A 168 -2.25 -0.01 39.85
N SER A 169 -3.41 -0.52 40.28
CA SER A 169 -3.51 -1.27 41.53
C SER A 169 -2.52 -2.45 41.58
N ALA A 170 -2.16 -2.82 42.76
CA ALA A 170 -1.33 -3.97 43.06
C ALA A 170 -1.94 -4.79 44.18
N SER A 171 -1.63 -6.08 44.17
CA SER A 171 -2.01 -7.03 45.21
C SER A 171 -0.82 -7.32 46.11
N ASP A 172 -1.07 -7.40 47.40
CA ASP A 172 -0.14 -7.92 48.38
C ASP A 172 -0.64 -9.24 48.98
N ALA A 173 0.18 -10.30 48.91
CA ALA A 173 -0.21 -11.63 49.33
C ALA A 173 -0.20 -11.82 50.85
N ASP A 174 0.42 -10.90 51.60
CA ASP A 174 0.50 -10.90 53.05
C ASP A 174 -0.55 -9.97 53.70
N GLY A 175 -1.27 -9.19 52.89
CA GLY A 175 -2.30 -8.25 53.30
C GLY A 175 -1.75 -6.93 53.83
N ASP A 176 -0.60 -6.53 53.37
CA ASP A 176 0.02 -5.27 53.74
C ASP A 176 -0.65 -4.06 53.10
N SER A 177 -0.52 -2.90 53.72
CA SER A 177 -1.07 -1.66 53.17
C SER A 177 -0.17 -1.13 52.04
N LEU A 178 -0.79 -0.80 50.91
CA LEU A 178 -0.08 -0.29 49.75
C LEU A 178 -0.32 1.21 49.57
N ALA A 179 0.75 1.92 49.16
CA ALA A 179 0.66 3.32 48.77
C ALA A 179 1.35 3.56 47.43
N TYR A 180 0.70 4.32 46.55
CA TYR A 180 1.11 4.52 45.18
C TYR A 180 1.64 5.94 44.96
N ARG A 181 2.63 6.06 44.09
CA ARG A 181 3.17 7.36 43.66
C ARG A 181 3.85 7.27 42.31
N LEU A 182 3.87 8.37 41.57
CA LEU A 182 4.80 8.53 40.46
C LEU A 182 6.22 8.57 40.99
N CYS A 183 7.18 7.94 40.32
CA CYS A 183 8.57 7.93 40.68
C CYS A 183 9.48 7.97 39.45
N THR A 184 10.67 8.53 39.61
CA THR A 184 11.63 8.54 38.50
C THR A 184 12.22 7.15 38.34
N PRO A 185 12.16 6.52 37.15
CA PRO A 185 12.84 5.26 36.88
C PRO A 185 14.37 5.37 37.10
N PHE A 186 15.02 4.23 37.32
CA PHE A 186 16.48 4.19 37.40
C PHE A 186 17.09 4.16 35.99
N ASN A 187 18.17 4.91 35.83
CA ASN A 187 19.06 4.78 34.69
C ASN A 187 19.78 3.42 34.73
N GLY A 188 20.29 3.00 33.60
CA GLY A 188 21.00 1.73 33.43
C GLY A 188 22.34 1.91 32.73
N PRO A 189 22.86 0.84 32.17
CA PRO A 189 24.08 0.86 31.38
C PRO A 189 23.89 1.69 30.09
N ASP A 190 25.02 2.08 29.53
CA ASP A 190 25.07 2.84 28.28
C ASP A 190 25.24 1.94 27.04
N SER A 191 25.32 2.57 25.86
CA SER A 191 25.53 1.89 24.60
C SER A 191 26.86 1.16 24.43
N LEU A 192 27.86 1.49 25.26
CA LEU A 192 29.18 0.84 25.22
C LEU A 192 29.16 -0.51 25.94
N ARG A 193 28.36 -0.63 26.99
CA ARG A 193 28.15 -1.88 27.74
C ARG A 193 26.66 -2.16 27.94
N PRO A 194 25.94 -2.53 26.88
CA PRO A 194 24.47 -2.55 26.87
C PRO A 194 23.84 -3.67 27.71
N ALA A 195 24.61 -4.68 28.07
CA ALA A 195 24.17 -5.84 28.87
C ALA A 195 25.31 -6.29 29.82
N PRO A 196 25.54 -5.56 30.92
CA PRO A 196 26.61 -5.93 31.83
C PRO A 196 26.34 -7.29 32.49
N ASN A 197 27.39 -8.10 32.60
CA ASN A 197 27.31 -9.44 33.16
C ASN A 197 28.49 -9.68 34.13
N PRO A 198 28.26 -9.60 35.43
CA PRO A 198 27.00 -9.30 36.13
C PRO A 198 26.53 -7.87 35.92
N PRO A 199 25.25 -7.54 36.21
CA PRO A 199 24.78 -6.16 36.31
C PRO A 199 25.65 -5.31 37.21
N PHE A 200 25.75 -3.99 36.99
CA PHE A 200 26.55 -3.09 37.83
C PHE A 200 26.02 -3.07 39.25
N ALA A 201 26.95 -2.88 40.19
CA ALA A 201 26.62 -2.72 41.58
C ALA A 201 25.90 -1.39 41.90
N PRO A 202 25.02 -1.34 42.94
CA PRO A 202 24.48 -0.07 43.42
C PRO A 202 25.58 0.90 43.92
N PRO A 203 25.29 2.22 44.03
CA PRO A 203 23.97 2.86 43.97
C PRO A 203 23.48 3.08 42.56
N TYR A 204 22.16 2.98 42.36
CA TYR A 204 21.51 3.25 41.08
C TYR A 204 21.06 4.70 41.03
N ILE A 205 21.33 5.35 39.88
CA ILE A 205 21.03 6.75 39.64
C ILE A 205 19.68 6.84 38.93
N GLU A 206 18.83 7.76 39.35
CA GLU A 206 17.57 8.06 38.67
C GLU A 206 17.82 8.67 37.28
N LEU A 207 16.84 8.52 36.36
CA LEU A 207 16.88 9.14 35.05
C LEU A 207 16.99 10.66 35.15
N LEU A 208 17.70 11.25 34.18
CA LEU A 208 17.67 12.68 33.95
C LEU A 208 16.51 12.98 32.98
N TRP A 209 15.60 13.84 33.43
CA TRP A 209 14.56 14.35 32.56
C TRP A 209 15.10 15.41 31.59
N ARG A 210 14.48 15.54 30.43
CA ARG A 210 14.72 16.67 29.52
C ARG A 210 13.98 17.92 30.07
N ASP A 211 14.54 18.52 31.13
CA ASP A 211 13.97 19.70 31.77
C ASP A 211 14.66 20.99 31.24
N PRO A 212 13.92 22.00 30.82
CA PRO A 212 12.46 22.03 30.60
C PRO A 212 12.04 21.33 29.30
N PRO A 213 10.76 20.90 29.09
CA PRO A 213 9.63 21.07 30.03
C PRO A 213 9.36 19.84 30.92
N TYR A 214 10.11 18.73 30.76
CA TYR A 214 9.77 17.45 31.35
C TYR A 214 10.44 17.25 32.71
N ASN A 215 9.67 16.80 33.69
CA ASN A 215 10.12 16.38 35.02
C ASN A 215 9.06 15.48 35.65
N LEU A 216 9.24 15.04 36.90
CA LEU A 216 8.29 14.13 37.56
C LEU A 216 6.88 14.71 37.73
N SER A 217 6.74 16.04 37.82
CA SER A 217 5.43 16.71 37.87
C SER A 217 4.87 17.06 36.50
N ASN A 218 5.63 16.87 35.41
CA ASN A 218 5.23 17.12 34.04
C ASN A 218 5.83 16.07 33.08
N ILE A 219 5.42 14.82 33.23
CA ILE A 219 6.01 13.69 32.51
C ILE A 219 5.64 13.70 31.02
N LEU A 220 4.39 14.07 30.69
CA LEU A 220 3.85 14.01 29.33
C LEU A 220 3.89 15.35 28.58
N GLY A 221 4.33 16.42 29.25
CA GLY A 221 4.41 17.78 28.68
C GLY A 221 3.07 18.49 28.51
N GLY A 222 1.98 17.96 29.08
CA GLY A 222 0.63 18.48 29.06
C GLY A 222 0.04 18.65 30.46
N ASP A 223 -1.22 18.28 30.62
CA ASP A 223 -1.83 18.22 31.94
C ASP A 223 -1.08 17.20 32.82
N PRO A 224 -0.87 17.52 34.10
CA PRO A 224 -0.11 16.66 34.97
C PRO A 224 -0.68 15.24 35.03
N LEU A 225 0.18 14.24 34.84
CA LEU A 225 -0.16 12.88 35.15
C LEU A 225 -0.21 12.75 36.69
N THR A 226 -1.30 12.22 37.22
CA THR A 226 -1.49 12.02 38.64
C THR A 226 -1.85 10.58 38.95
N ILE A 227 -1.51 10.13 40.15
CA ILE A 227 -1.88 8.79 40.66
C ILE A 227 -2.47 8.93 42.05
N ASP A 228 -3.60 8.30 42.29
CA ASP A 228 -4.19 8.26 43.63
C ASP A 228 -3.36 7.36 44.55
N ALA A 229 -2.97 7.91 45.70
CA ALA A 229 -2.05 7.26 46.59
C ALA A 229 -2.59 5.97 47.28
N TYR A 230 -3.89 5.76 47.26
CA TYR A 230 -4.54 4.61 47.92
C TYR A 230 -5.04 3.55 46.96
N SER A 231 -5.55 3.97 45.82
CA SER A 231 -6.11 3.05 44.83
C SER A 231 -5.15 2.69 43.71
N GLY A 232 -4.12 3.52 43.46
CA GLY A 232 -3.25 3.37 42.29
C GLY A 232 -3.90 3.84 40.98
N PHE A 233 -5.08 4.47 41.04
CA PHE A 233 -5.75 4.97 39.86
C PHE A 233 -5.03 6.18 39.29
N MET A 234 -4.62 6.08 38.01
CA MET A 234 -3.83 7.10 37.31
C MET A 234 -4.72 7.88 36.35
N THR A 235 -4.61 9.21 36.39
CA THR A 235 -5.34 10.13 35.52
C THR A 235 -4.43 11.18 34.90
N GLY A 236 -4.81 11.71 33.74
CA GLY A 236 -4.11 12.78 33.03
C GLY A 236 -4.65 12.92 31.62
N VAL A 237 -4.26 14.00 30.91
CA VAL A 237 -4.60 14.20 29.49
C VAL A 237 -3.33 14.54 28.73
N PRO A 238 -2.80 13.65 27.88
CA PRO A 238 -1.64 13.96 27.07
C PRO A 238 -2.03 14.94 25.96
N ASN A 239 -1.20 15.93 25.71
CA ASN A 239 -1.44 16.91 24.63
C ASN A 239 -0.30 16.93 23.58
N ILE A 240 0.67 16.03 23.70
CA ILE A 240 1.82 15.92 22.80
C ILE A 240 1.96 14.47 22.32
N ILE A 241 1.92 14.27 21.01
CA ILE A 241 2.18 12.96 20.38
C ILE A 241 3.64 12.58 20.56
N GLY A 242 3.92 11.33 20.92
CA GLY A 242 5.25 10.75 21.06
C GLY A 242 5.36 9.73 22.17
N ASN A 243 6.58 9.31 22.45
CA ASN A 243 6.88 8.30 23.46
C ASN A 243 7.40 8.95 24.73
N PHE A 244 6.91 8.50 25.88
CA PHE A 244 7.25 9.06 27.20
C PHE A 244 7.51 7.96 28.20
N VAL A 245 8.66 8.05 28.90
CA VAL A 245 8.95 7.16 30.02
C VAL A 245 8.15 7.59 31.23
N VAL A 246 7.56 6.61 31.91
CA VAL A 246 6.80 6.78 33.15
C VAL A 246 7.26 5.76 34.17
N GLY A 247 7.37 6.18 35.42
CA GLY A 247 7.64 5.30 36.55
C GLY A 247 6.52 5.35 37.57
N VAL A 248 6.10 4.17 38.03
CA VAL A 248 5.14 4.01 39.12
C VAL A 248 5.78 3.17 40.21
N CYS A 249 5.72 3.65 41.44
CA CYS A 249 6.15 2.95 42.62
C CYS A 249 4.95 2.60 43.50
N VAL A 250 4.95 1.37 44.01
CA VAL A 250 4.09 0.93 45.10
C VAL A 250 4.94 0.62 46.32
N ASP A 251 4.67 1.33 47.37
CA ASP A 251 5.32 1.20 48.67
C ASP A 251 4.42 0.32 49.58
N GLU A 252 5.02 -0.68 50.19
CA GLU A 252 4.34 -1.70 51.02
C GLU A 252 4.64 -1.43 52.49
N PHE A 253 3.59 -1.35 53.32
CA PHE A 253 3.71 -1.02 54.73
C PHE A 253 3.03 -2.07 55.63
N ARG A 254 3.73 -2.55 56.64
CA ARG A 254 3.19 -3.38 57.73
C ARG A 254 3.35 -2.67 59.06
N ALA A 255 2.22 -2.45 59.73
CA ALA A 255 2.18 -1.69 61.00
C ALA A 255 2.86 -0.31 60.91
N GLY A 256 2.75 0.37 59.78
CA GLY A 256 3.33 1.68 59.53
C GLY A 256 4.82 1.70 59.14
N ALA A 257 5.48 0.56 59.12
CA ALA A 257 6.89 0.45 58.70
C ALA A 257 6.98 0.05 57.23
N LEU A 258 7.79 0.74 56.42
CA LEU A 258 8.04 0.42 55.03
C LEU A 258 8.83 -0.92 54.93
N LEU A 259 8.26 -1.91 54.27
CA LEU A 259 8.87 -3.21 54.03
C LEU A 259 9.59 -3.29 52.70
N SER A 260 8.91 -2.90 51.66
CA SER A 260 9.45 -2.96 50.29
C SER A 260 8.89 -1.85 49.40
N THR A 261 9.52 -1.63 48.25
CA THR A 261 9.04 -0.79 47.16
C THR A 261 9.19 -1.57 45.88
N THR A 262 8.07 -1.80 45.20
CA THR A 262 8.06 -2.31 43.83
C THR A 262 8.01 -1.15 42.84
N ARG A 263 8.96 -1.08 41.92
CA ARG A 263 9.08 -0.02 40.92
C ARG A 263 8.82 -0.61 39.54
N ARG A 264 7.82 -0.06 38.84
CA ARG A 264 7.53 -0.34 37.44
C ARG A 264 8.03 0.83 36.60
N ASP A 265 8.80 0.50 35.56
CA ASP A 265 9.26 1.41 34.51
C ASP A 265 8.57 1.02 33.21
N PHE A 266 7.93 1.95 32.51
CA PHE A 266 7.27 1.68 31.24
C PHE A 266 7.23 2.93 30.35
N GLN A 267 6.82 2.71 29.10
CA GLN A 267 6.71 3.77 28.09
C GLN A 267 5.26 3.88 27.63
N TYR A 268 4.70 5.09 27.70
CA TYR A 268 3.48 5.43 26.98
C TYR A 268 3.81 5.82 25.54
N ASN A 269 3.04 5.25 24.59
CA ASN A 269 2.96 5.69 23.21
C ASN A 269 1.74 6.59 23.09
N VAL A 270 1.93 7.91 23.09
CA VAL A 270 0.88 8.88 22.85
C VAL A 270 0.71 9.02 21.34
N ALA A 271 -0.42 8.57 20.81
CA ALA A 271 -0.72 8.55 19.39
C ALA A 271 -1.88 9.49 19.06
N ASP A 272 -1.97 9.87 17.79
CA ASP A 272 -3.17 10.47 17.22
C ASP A 272 -4.17 9.35 16.90
N CYS A 273 -5.23 9.25 17.70
CA CYS A 273 -6.25 8.23 17.52
C CYS A 273 -7.46 8.87 16.86
N GLY A 274 -7.66 8.58 15.60
CA GLY A 274 -8.78 9.12 14.83
C GLY A 274 -10.13 8.52 15.20
N GLU A 275 -11.19 9.33 15.09
CA GLU A 275 -12.57 8.83 15.15
C GLU A 275 -12.92 8.11 13.84
N PRO A 276 -13.82 7.11 13.89
CA PRO A 276 -14.29 6.43 12.69
C PRO A 276 -14.91 7.41 11.70
N THR A 277 -14.56 7.30 10.44
CA THR A 277 -15.20 8.04 9.36
C THR A 277 -15.62 7.03 8.29
N ALA A 278 -16.91 6.95 8.02
CA ALA A 278 -17.47 6.11 6.99
C ALA A 278 -17.31 6.77 5.62
N SER A 279 -16.83 6.02 4.63
CA SER A 279 -16.74 6.48 3.25
C SER A 279 -16.64 5.30 2.30
N PHE A 280 -17.28 5.41 1.15
CA PHE A 280 -17.09 4.52 -0.01
C PHE A 280 -17.36 5.30 -1.28
N PHE A 281 -16.91 4.76 -2.40
CA PHE A 281 -17.15 5.32 -3.72
C PHE A 281 -17.78 4.28 -4.65
N LEU A 282 -18.82 4.71 -5.35
CA LEU A 282 -19.42 4.02 -6.49
C LEU A 282 -19.83 5.06 -7.54
N PRO A 283 -19.83 4.71 -8.83
CA PRO A 283 -20.52 5.51 -9.83
C PRO A 283 -22.00 5.67 -9.49
N GLU A 284 -22.55 6.87 -9.67
CA GLU A 284 -23.98 7.11 -9.43
C GLU A 284 -24.87 6.28 -10.33
N ILE A 285 -24.39 5.97 -11.55
CA ILE A 285 -25.11 5.19 -12.57
C ILE A 285 -24.29 3.95 -12.89
N LEU A 286 -24.96 2.81 -12.78
CA LEU A 286 -24.42 1.50 -13.14
C LEU A 286 -25.35 0.87 -14.19
N CYS A 287 -24.78 0.55 -15.35
CA CYS A 287 -25.53 0.08 -16.50
C CYS A 287 -25.28 -1.41 -16.73
N ASP A 288 -26.35 -2.15 -17.02
CA ASP A 288 -26.30 -3.56 -17.44
C ASP A 288 -25.63 -4.51 -16.45
N THR A 289 -25.62 -4.13 -15.17
CA THR A 289 -25.14 -4.99 -14.09
C THR A 289 -26.05 -4.84 -12.87
N LEU A 290 -26.40 -5.97 -12.29
CA LEU A 290 -27.04 -6.04 -10.97
C LEU A 290 -26.04 -6.42 -9.88
N LEU A 291 -24.85 -6.89 -10.24
CA LEU A 291 -23.77 -7.20 -9.31
C LEU A 291 -22.90 -5.96 -9.09
N VAL A 292 -22.89 -5.46 -7.87
CA VAL A 292 -22.12 -4.29 -7.45
C VAL A 292 -21.03 -4.70 -6.48
N GLN A 293 -19.80 -4.30 -6.78
CA GLN A 293 -18.63 -4.43 -5.89
C GLN A 293 -18.44 -3.13 -5.14
N PHE A 294 -18.33 -3.20 -3.81
CA PHE A 294 -18.17 -2.02 -2.96
C PHE A 294 -16.71 -1.88 -2.52
N GLU A 295 -16.18 -0.68 -2.66
CA GLU A 295 -14.84 -0.34 -2.19
C GLU A 295 -14.94 0.56 -0.95
N ASN A 296 -14.56 0.01 0.19
CA ASN A 296 -14.59 0.73 1.46
C ASN A 296 -13.39 1.68 1.56
N GLN A 297 -13.67 2.96 1.73
CA GLN A 297 -12.68 4.02 1.91
C GLN A 297 -12.73 4.63 3.32
N SER A 298 -13.45 3.98 4.24
CA SER A 298 -13.55 4.42 5.62
C SER A 298 -12.19 4.44 6.32
N THR A 299 -12.01 5.35 7.24
CA THR A 299 -10.82 5.49 8.07
C THR A 299 -11.14 5.29 9.55
N ASN A 300 -10.15 4.88 10.33
CA ASN A 300 -10.23 4.73 11.79
C ASN A 300 -11.34 3.81 12.28
N ALA A 301 -11.71 2.79 11.51
CA ALA A 301 -12.71 1.80 11.90
C ALA A 301 -12.24 0.38 11.59
N ASN A 302 -12.55 -0.57 12.49
CA ASN A 302 -12.22 -1.99 12.36
C ASN A 302 -13.46 -2.87 12.18
N SER A 303 -14.65 -2.28 12.26
CA SER A 303 -15.93 -2.97 12.08
C SER A 303 -16.85 -2.13 11.20
N PHE A 304 -17.63 -2.82 10.37
CA PHE A 304 -18.48 -2.19 9.37
C PHE A 304 -19.84 -2.87 9.31
N ARG A 305 -20.85 -2.10 8.90
CA ARG A 305 -22.15 -2.64 8.51
C ARG A 305 -22.66 -1.91 7.28
N TRP A 306 -22.87 -2.65 6.24
CA TRP A 306 -23.48 -2.21 5.00
C TRP A 306 -24.97 -2.47 5.01
N TYR A 307 -25.74 -1.57 4.41
CA TYR A 307 -27.13 -1.75 4.03
C TYR A 307 -27.24 -1.41 2.55
N PHE A 308 -27.75 -2.34 1.75
CA PHE A 308 -27.78 -2.18 0.30
C PHE A 308 -29.03 -1.47 -0.23
N ASP A 309 -30.07 -1.35 0.60
CA ASP A 309 -31.30 -0.58 0.28
C ASP A 309 -31.85 0.10 1.55
N TRP A 310 -31.10 1.10 2.02
CA TRP A 310 -31.45 1.84 3.23
C TRP A 310 -32.78 2.57 3.10
N GLY A 311 -33.70 2.32 4.03
CA GLY A 311 -35.02 2.92 4.06
C GLY A 311 -36.12 2.07 3.42
N ASN A 312 -35.79 1.09 2.55
CA ASN A 312 -36.77 0.19 1.95
C ASN A 312 -36.62 -1.24 2.48
N ASP A 313 -35.41 -1.80 2.42
CA ASP A 313 -35.14 -3.15 2.95
C ASP A 313 -33.86 -3.15 3.80
N LEU A 314 -34.03 -3.11 5.11
CA LEU A 314 -32.93 -3.18 6.08
C LEU A 314 -32.46 -4.61 6.37
N SER A 315 -33.06 -5.63 5.78
CA SER A 315 -32.63 -7.03 5.96
C SER A 315 -31.39 -7.38 5.15
N GLN A 316 -31.15 -6.68 4.05
CA GLN A 316 -30.02 -6.89 3.13
C GLN A 316 -28.78 -6.18 3.66
N THR A 317 -27.96 -6.89 4.41
CA THR A 317 -26.80 -6.32 5.09
C THR A 317 -25.55 -7.18 4.93
N SER A 318 -24.37 -6.54 5.11
CA SER A 318 -23.08 -7.23 5.19
C SER A 318 -22.19 -6.60 6.26
N THR A 319 -21.37 -7.42 6.90
CA THR A 319 -20.28 -6.97 7.80
C THR A 319 -18.90 -7.13 7.15
N ASN A 320 -18.85 -7.61 5.90
CA ASN A 320 -17.59 -7.70 5.16
C ASN A 320 -17.09 -6.27 4.88
N PRO A 321 -15.81 -5.95 5.13
CA PRO A 321 -15.26 -4.65 4.78
C PRO A 321 -15.41 -4.29 3.29
N VAL A 322 -15.32 -5.27 2.39
CA VAL A 322 -15.41 -5.08 0.93
C VAL A 322 -16.44 -6.07 0.35
N PRO A 323 -17.75 -5.80 0.49
CA PRO A 323 -18.77 -6.73 0.03
C PRO A 323 -19.03 -6.63 -1.47
N ALA A 324 -19.60 -7.70 -2.01
CA ALA A 324 -20.30 -7.71 -3.27
C ALA A 324 -21.79 -8.00 -3.01
N TYR A 325 -22.66 -7.32 -3.72
CA TYR A 325 -24.11 -7.53 -3.59
C TYR A 325 -24.77 -7.57 -4.96
N THR A 326 -25.66 -8.53 -5.17
CA THR A 326 -26.48 -8.64 -6.39
C THR A 326 -27.88 -8.13 -6.09
N TYR A 327 -28.24 -7.03 -6.73
CA TYR A 327 -29.57 -6.44 -6.61
C TYR A 327 -30.62 -7.29 -7.36
N PRO A 328 -31.86 -7.33 -6.85
CA PRO A 328 -32.90 -8.14 -7.45
C PRO A 328 -33.40 -7.59 -8.80
N ASP A 329 -33.32 -6.27 -9.00
CA ASP A 329 -33.84 -5.58 -10.18
C ASP A 329 -33.10 -4.26 -10.42
N THR A 330 -33.37 -3.63 -11.56
CA THR A 330 -32.97 -2.25 -11.82
C THR A 330 -33.77 -1.27 -10.95
N GLY A 331 -33.19 -0.11 -10.66
CA GLY A 331 -33.83 0.88 -9.82
C GLY A 331 -32.86 1.85 -9.15
N ILE A 332 -33.41 2.67 -8.28
CA ILE A 332 -32.64 3.58 -7.43
C ILE A 332 -32.56 2.99 -6.04
N TYR A 333 -31.36 2.76 -5.59
CA TYR A 333 -31.07 2.21 -4.27
C TYR A 333 -30.26 3.20 -3.42
N THR A 334 -30.57 3.30 -2.16
CA THR A 334 -29.76 4.06 -1.20
C THR A 334 -28.89 3.09 -0.43
N VAL A 335 -27.59 3.18 -0.65
CA VAL A 335 -26.59 2.37 0.09
C VAL A 335 -26.14 3.15 1.31
N ALA A 336 -26.06 2.47 2.46
CA ALA A 336 -25.49 3.03 3.68
C ALA A 336 -24.33 2.16 4.16
N LEU A 337 -23.24 2.82 4.55
CA LEU A 337 -22.12 2.21 5.26
C LEU A 337 -22.04 2.83 6.65
N ILE A 338 -22.06 1.99 7.68
CA ILE A 338 -21.81 2.39 9.06
C ILE A 338 -20.42 1.89 9.45
N ALA A 339 -19.54 2.82 9.81
CA ALA A 339 -18.26 2.53 10.46
C ALA A 339 -18.44 2.47 11.97
N ALA A 340 -17.83 1.50 12.65
CA ALA A 340 -17.94 1.22 14.07
C ALA A 340 -19.41 1.07 14.56
N PRO A 341 -20.21 0.19 13.94
CA PRO A 341 -21.63 0.01 14.27
C PRO A 341 -21.83 -0.43 15.73
N GLY A 342 -22.78 0.20 16.43
CA GLY A 342 -23.11 -0.09 17.82
C GLY A 342 -22.33 0.72 18.85
N PHE A 343 -21.40 1.56 18.45
CA PHE A 343 -20.68 2.49 19.32
C PHE A 343 -21.26 3.90 19.22
N PRO A 344 -21.08 4.75 20.26
CA PRO A 344 -21.60 6.14 20.26
C PRO A 344 -21.02 7.02 19.14
N CYS A 345 -19.85 6.67 18.63
CA CYS A 345 -19.13 7.37 17.56
C CYS A 345 -19.35 6.75 16.18
N ALA A 346 -20.34 5.87 16.03
CA ALA A 346 -20.62 5.28 14.73
C ALA A 346 -20.89 6.40 13.71
N ASP A 347 -20.12 6.40 12.64
CA ASP A 347 -20.32 7.30 11.51
C ASP A 347 -21.02 6.57 10.38
N THR A 348 -21.88 7.28 9.65
CA THR A 348 -22.68 6.69 8.58
C THR A 348 -22.57 7.53 7.31
N PHE A 349 -22.19 6.87 6.24
CA PHE A 349 -22.15 7.48 4.91
C PHE A 349 -23.23 6.88 4.02
N PHE A 350 -23.89 7.74 3.24
CA PHE A 350 -24.96 7.36 2.32
C PHE A 350 -24.60 7.75 0.90
N GLN A 351 -24.92 6.86 -0.05
CA GLN A 351 -24.85 7.18 -1.47
C GLN A 351 -26.03 6.52 -2.21
N GLN A 352 -26.64 7.27 -3.13
CA GLN A 352 -27.61 6.70 -4.07
C GLN A 352 -26.88 6.15 -5.28
N ILE A 353 -27.38 5.01 -5.77
CA ILE A 353 -26.94 4.37 -7.02
C ILE A 353 -28.14 4.10 -7.89
N HIS A 354 -27.99 4.30 -9.19
CA HIS A 354 -29.01 4.01 -10.20
C HIS A 354 -28.57 2.81 -11.01
N LEU A 355 -29.25 1.69 -10.84
CA LEU A 355 -29.04 0.49 -11.65
C LEU A 355 -29.98 0.54 -12.85
N LEU A 356 -29.42 0.59 -14.03
CA LEU A 356 -30.16 0.73 -15.28
C LEU A 356 -29.86 -0.47 -16.20
N GLU A 357 -30.88 -0.94 -16.86
CA GLU A 357 -30.76 -1.87 -17.98
C GLU A 357 -31.01 -1.12 -19.29
N THR A 358 -30.13 -1.28 -20.24
CA THR A 358 -30.30 -0.75 -21.56
C THR A 358 -30.48 -1.91 -22.54
N LEU A 359 -31.69 -2.10 -23.01
CA LEU A 359 -32.05 -3.19 -23.95
C LEU A 359 -31.41 -2.95 -25.32
N GLY A 360 -30.84 -4.01 -25.89
CA GLY A 360 -30.30 -4.00 -27.25
C GLY A 360 -28.79 -3.81 -27.33
N SER A 361 -28.22 -4.13 -28.48
CA SER A 361 -26.80 -3.93 -28.82
C SER A 361 -26.65 -2.81 -29.82
N LEU A 362 -25.60 -2.02 -29.73
CA LEU A 362 -25.24 -1.02 -30.74
C LEU A 362 -24.89 -1.74 -32.05
N ALA A 363 -25.71 -1.55 -33.06
CA ALA A 363 -25.45 -2.11 -34.39
C ALA A 363 -24.40 -1.23 -35.09
N VAL A 364 -23.29 -1.84 -35.48
CA VAL A 364 -22.20 -1.13 -36.17
C VAL A 364 -21.89 -1.84 -37.48
N SER A 365 -21.72 -1.07 -38.55
CA SER A 365 -21.42 -1.59 -39.88
C SER A 365 -20.51 -0.66 -40.66
N ALA A 366 -19.85 -1.21 -41.67
CA ALA A 366 -19.07 -0.48 -42.67
C ALA A 366 -19.51 -0.94 -44.07
N VAL A 367 -19.74 -0.01 -44.98
CA VAL A 367 -20.14 -0.34 -46.34
C VAL A 367 -19.37 0.53 -47.34
N PRO A 368 -18.55 -0.09 -48.20
CA PRO A 368 -18.12 -1.49 -48.17
C PRO A 368 -17.18 -1.81 -47.01
N GLU A 369 -17.14 -3.07 -46.57
CA GLU A 369 -16.20 -3.54 -45.52
C GLU A 369 -14.74 -3.63 -45.99
N GLU A 370 -14.59 -3.75 -47.35
CA GLU A 370 -13.27 -3.84 -47.99
C GLU A 370 -13.15 -2.73 -49.04
N ILE A 371 -12.05 -1.98 -49.00
CA ILE A 371 -11.77 -0.86 -49.91
C ILE A 371 -10.32 -0.96 -50.38
N MET A 372 -10.00 -0.30 -51.48
CA MET A 372 -8.62 -0.01 -51.84
C MET A 372 -8.08 1.22 -51.08
N ALA A 373 -6.77 1.30 -50.92
CA ALA A 373 -6.16 2.46 -50.27
C ALA A 373 -6.54 3.77 -50.99
N GLY A 374 -7.13 4.71 -50.25
CA GLY A 374 -7.63 5.99 -50.77
C GLY A 374 -9.09 6.00 -51.15
N GLU A 375 -9.77 4.86 -51.16
CA GLU A 375 -11.24 4.79 -51.28
C GLU A 375 -11.90 5.05 -49.92
N VAL A 376 -13.22 5.11 -49.92
CA VAL A 376 -14.03 5.44 -48.75
C VAL A 376 -14.99 4.30 -48.37
N SER A 377 -15.20 4.16 -47.05
CA SER A 377 -16.24 3.28 -46.50
C SER A 377 -17.18 4.13 -45.64
N GLN A 378 -18.49 3.92 -45.79
CA GLN A 378 -19.49 4.53 -44.93
C GLN A 378 -19.63 3.70 -43.67
N LEU A 379 -19.26 4.25 -42.53
CA LEU A 379 -19.55 3.66 -41.22
C LEU A 379 -20.97 4.01 -40.80
N SER A 380 -21.56 3.16 -39.98
CA SER A 380 -22.88 3.42 -39.39
C SER A 380 -22.92 2.81 -37.99
N ALA A 381 -23.38 3.58 -37.01
CA ALA A 381 -23.76 3.13 -35.70
C ALA A 381 -25.20 3.46 -35.43
N ASP A 382 -26.03 2.45 -35.19
CA ASP A 382 -27.48 2.61 -35.03
C ASP A 382 -27.90 2.11 -33.63
N PHE A 383 -28.42 3.04 -32.85
CA PHE A 383 -29.06 2.78 -31.58
C PHE A 383 -30.07 3.89 -31.27
N PRO A 384 -31.24 3.58 -30.68
CA PRO A 384 -32.26 4.59 -30.38
C PRO A 384 -31.81 5.56 -29.30
N ASP A 385 -32.26 6.81 -29.41
CA ASP A 385 -32.16 7.86 -28.40
C ASP A 385 -30.72 8.22 -27.95
N VAL A 386 -29.73 8.12 -28.85
CA VAL A 386 -28.35 8.49 -28.55
C VAL A 386 -28.18 10.01 -28.48
N VAL A 387 -27.53 10.50 -27.41
CA VAL A 387 -27.18 11.93 -27.23
C VAL A 387 -25.95 12.29 -28.02
N SER A 388 -24.92 11.43 -28.01
CA SER A 388 -23.67 11.68 -28.71
C SER A 388 -22.95 10.39 -29.10
N TYR A 389 -22.23 10.45 -30.20
CA TYR A 389 -21.31 9.40 -30.64
C TYR A 389 -19.87 9.87 -30.53
N THR A 390 -18.95 8.92 -30.32
CA THR A 390 -17.52 9.17 -30.38
C THR A 390 -16.83 7.98 -31.01
N TRP A 391 -16.22 8.17 -32.18
CA TRP A 391 -15.48 7.15 -32.89
C TRP A 391 -13.99 7.28 -32.68
N LEU A 392 -13.31 6.13 -32.52
CA LEU A 392 -11.85 6.02 -32.41
C LEU A 392 -11.32 4.89 -33.31
N PRO A 393 -10.16 5.09 -33.97
CA PRO A 393 -9.40 6.34 -34.06
C PRO A 393 -10.15 7.42 -34.85
N SER A 394 -10.01 8.68 -34.50
CA SER A 394 -10.64 9.79 -35.22
C SER A 394 -9.97 10.12 -36.55
N ALA A 395 -8.76 9.65 -36.76
CA ALA A 395 -8.01 9.84 -37.98
C ALA A 395 -8.69 9.20 -39.16
N ASN A 396 -8.71 9.90 -40.30
CA ASN A 396 -9.32 9.47 -41.54
C ASN A 396 -10.85 9.27 -41.48
N LEU A 397 -11.52 9.94 -40.52
CA LEU A 397 -12.98 10.07 -40.47
C LEU A 397 -13.41 11.47 -40.86
N SER A 398 -14.56 11.57 -41.54
CA SER A 398 -15.14 12.88 -41.89
C SER A 398 -15.54 13.70 -40.67
N ASP A 399 -16.13 13.05 -39.65
CA ASP A 399 -16.46 13.59 -38.34
C ASP A 399 -16.61 12.42 -37.35
N PRO A 400 -15.79 12.36 -36.31
CA PRO A 400 -15.83 11.26 -35.33
C PRO A 400 -17.02 11.33 -34.37
N ASN A 401 -17.84 12.39 -34.42
CA ASN A 401 -18.92 12.61 -33.46
C ASN A 401 -20.33 12.40 -34.04
N ILE A 402 -20.44 11.91 -35.27
CA ILE A 402 -21.72 11.62 -35.92
C ILE A 402 -21.99 10.10 -36.00
N PRO A 403 -23.25 9.66 -36.10
CA PRO A 403 -23.58 8.23 -36.15
C PRO A 403 -23.02 7.51 -37.39
N ASN A 404 -22.80 8.24 -38.47
CA ASN A 404 -22.47 7.69 -39.78
C ASN A 404 -21.31 8.43 -40.47
N PRO A 405 -20.09 8.41 -39.91
CA PRO A 405 -18.94 9.04 -40.56
C PRO A 405 -18.48 8.27 -41.79
N VAL A 406 -17.84 9.00 -42.70
CA VAL A 406 -17.10 8.42 -43.83
C VAL A 406 -15.66 8.17 -43.40
N ALA A 407 -15.18 6.94 -43.57
CA ALA A 407 -13.82 6.54 -43.27
C ALA A 407 -13.00 6.38 -44.57
N SER A 408 -11.75 6.84 -44.55
CA SER A 408 -10.81 6.72 -45.67
C SER A 408 -9.42 6.24 -45.16
N PRO A 409 -9.33 5.07 -44.53
CA PRO A 409 -8.08 4.59 -43.99
C PRO A 409 -7.11 4.14 -45.09
N LEU A 410 -5.80 4.31 -44.84
CA LEU A 410 -4.77 3.84 -45.75
C LEU A 410 -4.28 2.42 -45.43
N LEU A 411 -4.62 1.91 -44.27
CA LEU A 411 -4.35 0.56 -43.79
C LEU A 411 -5.61 -0.03 -43.17
N THR A 412 -5.71 -1.36 -43.12
CA THR A 412 -6.80 -2.03 -42.41
C THR A 412 -6.92 -1.46 -41.00
N THR A 413 -8.08 -0.89 -40.68
CA THR A 413 -8.32 -0.14 -39.44
C THR A 413 -9.62 -0.63 -38.79
N GLU A 414 -9.53 -0.93 -37.50
CA GLU A 414 -10.68 -1.16 -36.64
C GLU A 414 -11.12 0.17 -36.04
N TYR A 415 -12.38 0.52 -36.25
CA TYR A 415 -13.03 1.69 -35.68
C TYR A 415 -13.97 1.24 -34.57
N SER A 416 -13.75 1.76 -33.36
CA SER A 416 -14.65 1.60 -32.22
C SER A 416 -15.50 2.85 -32.04
N VAL A 417 -16.76 2.66 -31.65
CA VAL A 417 -17.69 3.74 -31.38
C VAL A 417 -18.30 3.60 -30.00
N THR A 418 -18.38 4.73 -29.29
CA THR A 418 -19.09 4.86 -28.01
C THR A 418 -20.30 5.76 -28.24
N ALA A 419 -21.52 5.26 -27.94
CA ALA A 419 -22.76 5.99 -27.95
C ALA A 419 -23.19 6.30 -26.52
N LEU A 420 -23.40 7.58 -26.19
CA LEU A 420 -23.90 8.04 -24.89
C LEU A 420 -25.43 8.18 -24.95
N LEU A 421 -26.11 7.56 -24.01
CA LEU A 421 -27.57 7.61 -23.88
C LEU A 421 -28.03 8.74 -22.93
N PRO A 422 -29.30 9.20 -22.99
CA PRO A 422 -29.84 10.26 -22.14
C PRO A 422 -29.78 9.94 -20.64
N ASN A 423 -29.82 8.65 -20.30
CA ASN A 423 -29.71 8.16 -18.91
C ASN A 423 -28.28 8.05 -18.38
N GLY A 424 -27.27 8.48 -19.17
CA GLY A 424 -25.85 8.42 -18.81
C GLY A 424 -25.17 7.09 -19.14
N CYS A 425 -25.91 6.06 -19.58
CA CYS A 425 -25.30 4.80 -20.00
C CYS A 425 -24.57 4.94 -21.33
N GLN A 426 -23.58 4.09 -21.54
CA GLN A 426 -22.82 4.05 -22.79
C GLN A 426 -22.97 2.68 -23.46
N ARG A 427 -23.02 2.71 -24.81
CA ARG A 427 -22.93 1.53 -25.65
C ARG A 427 -21.67 1.58 -26.47
N GLN A 428 -21.04 0.45 -26.67
CA GLN A 428 -19.85 0.35 -27.49
C GLN A 428 -20.04 -0.68 -28.60
N GLY A 429 -19.41 -0.41 -29.72
CA GLY A 429 -19.35 -1.33 -30.85
C GLY A 429 -18.09 -1.08 -31.66
N ALA A 430 -17.76 -2.01 -32.53
CA ALA A 430 -16.58 -1.86 -33.38
C ALA A 430 -16.85 -2.47 -34.75
N VAL A 431 -16.15 -1.95 -35.77
CA VAL A 431 -16.15 -2.47 -37.11
C VAL A 431 -14.78 -2.28 -37.75
N THR A 432 -14.38 -3.25 -38.57
CA THR A 432 -13.10 -3.20 -39.27
C THR A 432 -13.32 -2.85 -40.74
N VAL A 433 -12.65 -1.78 -41.19
CA VAL A 433 -12.51 -1.48 -42.62
C VAL A 433 -11.21 -2.12 -43.11
N ARG A 434 -11.34 -3.13 -43.97
CA ARG A 434 -10.21 -3.82 -44.56
C ARG A 434 -9.71 -3.03 -45.77
N VAL A 435 -8.42 -2.71 -45.77
CA VAL A 435 -7.75 -2.06 -46.90
C VAL A 435 -6.95 -3.10 -47.67
N VAL A 436 -7.31 -3.30 -48.90
CA VAL A 436 -6.59 -4.20 -49.81
C VAL A 436 -5.72 -3.39 -50.77
N PRO A 437 -4.56 -3.88 -51.14
CA PRO A 437 -3.76 -3.23 -52.16
C PRO A 437 -4.48 -3.27 -53.51
N PRO A 438 -4.37 -2.23 -54.35
CA PRO A 438 -4.90 -2.25 -55.71
C PRO A 438 -4.27 -3.39 -56.51
N PRO A 439 -4.99 -4.03 -57.44
CA PRO A 439 -4.49 -5.13 -58.26
C PRO A 439 -3.30 -4.67 -59.10
N CYS A 440 -2.32 -5.58 -59.26
CA CYS A 440 -1.14 -5.38 -60.10
C CYS A 440 -1.47 -5.70 -61.57
N ASP A 441 -2.44 -4.99 -62.15
CA ASP A 441 -2.93 -5.18 -63.53
C ASP A 441 -3.57 -3.88 -64.04
N GLU A 442 -4.01 -3.86 -65.30
CA GLU A 442 -4.76 -2.71 -65.84
C GLU A 442 -6.09 -2.48 -65.10
N PRO A 443 -6.44 -1.22 -64.84
CA PRO A 443 -5.77 0.00 -65.34
C PRO A 443 -4.64 0.53 -64.44
N PHE A 444 -4.28 -0.14 -63.33
CA PHE A 444 -3.35 0.35 -62.32
C PHE A 444 -1.88 0.31 -62.78
N VAL A 445 -1.55 -0.68 -63.64
CA VAL A 445 -0.23 -0.80 -64.29
C VAL A 445 -0.48 -0.91 -65.81
N PHE A 446 -0.15 0.13 -66.54
CA PHE A 446 -0.39 0.20 -67.97
C PHE A 446 0.86 0.43 -68.77
N PHE A 447 1.06 -0.32 -69.82
CA PHE A 447 2.16 -0.16 -70.77
C PHE A 447 1.60 0.27 -72.14
N PRO A 448 1.95 1.50 -72.65
CA PRO A 448 1.40 2.00 -73.90
C PRO A 448 1.76 1.12 -75.07
N THR A 449 0.90 1.06 -76.06
CA THR A 449 1.06 0.26 -77.28
C THR A 449 1.61 1.07 -78.44
N GLY A 450 1.87 2.37 -78.26
CA GLY A 450 2.48 3.24 -79.28
C GLY A 450 2.95 4.55 -78.68
N PHE A 451 3.91 5.18 -79.32
CA PHE A 451 4.43 6.50 -79.00
C PHE A 451 5.02 7.18 -80.22
N SER A 452 5.14 8.51 -80.17
CA SER A 452 5.60 9.33 -81.34
C SER A 452 6.55 10.42 -80.90
N PRO A 453 7.89 10.16 -80.93
CA PRO A 453 8.91 11.14 -80.53
C PRO A 453 9.08 12.24 -81.63
N ASN A 454 8.09 13.11 -81.72
CA ASN A 454 8.08 14.21 -82.73
C ASN A 454 8.34 15.60 -82.12
N GLY A 455 8.51 15.66 -80.77
CA GLY A 455 8.86 16.87 -80.00
C GLY A 455 7.68 17.81 -79.76
N ASP A 456 6.45 17.33 -79.86
CA ASP A 456 5.24 18.12 -79.57
C ASP A 456 4.87 18.15 -78.08
N GLY A 457 5.54 17.37 -77.25
CA GLY A 457 5.31 17.24 -75.81
C GLY A 457 4.30 16.16 -75.43
N GLU A 458 3.66 15.46 -76.40
CA GLU A 458 2.72 14.39 -76.17
C GLU A 458 3.26 13.04 -76.68
N ASN A 459 3.32 12.05 -75.82
CA ASN A 459 3.81 10.69 -76.16
C ASN A 459 5.20 10.65 -76.84
N ASP A 460 6.06 11.62 -76.54
CA ASP A 460 7.41 11.69 -77.10
C ASP A 460 8.34 10.56 -76.59
N ALA A 461 7.95 9.90 -75.59
CA ALA A 461 8.72 8.78 -75.04
C ALA A 461 7.78 7.67 -74.50
N LEU A 462 8.20 6.43 -74.70
CA LEU A 462 7.52 5.30 -74.15
C LEU A 462 7.94 5.12 -72.68
N LYS A 463 6.96 5.11 -71.78
CA LYS A 463 7.17 4.91 -70.35
C LYS A 463 6.11 3.98 -69.76
N LEU A 464 6.43 3.35 -68.66
CA LEU A 464 5.46 2.59 -67.87
C LEU A 464 4.59 3.58 -67.09
N GLU A 465 3.28 3.49 -67.26
CA GLU A 465 2.30 4.22 -66.48
C GLU A 465 1.85 3.33 -65.30
N SER A 466 2.05 3.82 -64.07
CA SER A 466 1.62 3.07 -62.89
C SER A 466 1.03 4.00 -61.84
N SER A 467 -0.18 3.74 -61.39
CA SER A 467 -0.84 4.41 -60.27
C SER A 467 -0.56 3.69 -58.94
N VAL A 468 0.12 2.55 -58.97
CA VAL A 468 0.63 1.81 -57.81
C VAL A 468 2.14 1.95 -57.71
N ALA A 469 2.70 1.92 -56.52
CA ALA A 469 4.13 1.91 -56.32
C ALA A 469 4.67 0.46 -56.40
N PRO A 470 5.29 0.05 -57.51
CA PRO A 470 5.83 -1.31 -57.63
C PRO A 470 7.12 -1.44 -56.77
N SER A 471 7.31 -2.62 -56.19
CA SER A 471 8.55 -2.97 -55.48
C SER A 471 9.69 -3.34 -56.41
N GLU A 472 9.36 -3.92 -57.55
CA GLU A 472 10.31 -4.26 -58.61
C GLU A 472 9.72 -3.97 -59.98
N VAL A 473 10.50 -3.41 -60.87
CA VAL A 473 10.16 -3.16 -62.26
C VAL A 473 11.31 -3.60 -63.16
N TYR A 474 11.01 -4.34 -64.19
CA TYR A 474 11.92 -4.59 -65.28
C TYR A 474 11.14 -4.53 -66.59
N TRP A 475 11.61 -3.76 -67.56
CA TRP A 475 11.07 -3.77 -68.90
C TRP A 475 12.14 -3.58 -69.95
N ALA A 476 11.91 -4.18 -71.13
CA ALA A 476 12.86 -4.12 -72.24
C ALA A 476 12.12 -4.10 -73.57
N ILE A 477 12.74 -3.41 -74.53
CA ILE A 477 12.24 -3.26 -75.90
C ILE A 477 13.20 -3.99 -76.83
N PHE A 478 12.63 -4.66 -77.83
CA PHE A 478 13.38 -5.46 -78.82
C PHE A 478 12.95 -5.09 -80.22
N ASN A 479 13.92 -4.95 -81.12
CA ASN A 479 13.66 -4.75 -82.54
C ASN A 479 13.17 -6.11 -83.20
N ARG A 480 12.82 -6.06 -84.48
CA ARG A 480 12.35 -7.22 -85.26
C ARG A 480 13.37 -8.39 -85.34
N TRP A 481 14.64 -8.09 -85.07
CA TRP A 481 15.73 -9.10 -85.10
C TRP A 481 15.98 -9.72 -83.72
N GLY A 482 15.18 -9.31 -82.69
CA GLY A 482 15.37 -9.75 -81.30
C GLY A 482 16.51 -9.07 -80.55
N GLU A 483 17.12 -8.00 -81.12
CA GLU A 483 18.12 -7.22 -80.42
C GLU A 483 17.43 -6.31 -79.40
N LYS A 484 17.95 -6.27 -78.17
CA LYS A 484 17.44 -5.39 -77.12
C LYS A 484 17.91 -3.93 -77.35
N VAL A 485 16.97 -3.06 -77.67
CA VAL A 485 17.22 -1.64 -77.97
C VAL A 485 17.04 -0.73 -76.79
N PHE A 486 16.32 -1.18 -75.77
CA PHE A 486 16.16 -0.47 -74.50
C PHE A 486 15.90 -1.44 -73.34
N GLU A 487 16.36 -1.07 -72.16
CA GLU A 487 15.95 -1.75 -70.92
C GLU A 487 15.96 -0.76 -69.72
N ALA A 488 15.09 -1.06 -68.77
CA ALA A 488 14.98 -0.27 -67.52
C ALA A 488 14.52 -1.11 -66.35
N ASN A 489 14.88 -0.69 -65.14
CA ASN A 489 14.55 -1.31 -63.88
C ASN A 489 13.81 -0.35 -62.91
N ASN A 490 13.17 0.67 -63.44
CA ASN A 490 12.36 1.63 -62.68
C ASN A 490 11.20 2.17 -63.53
N VAL A 491 10.22 2.79 -62.86
CA VAL A 491 8.99 3.32 -63.47
C VAL A 491 9.28 4.62 -64.26
N GLU A 492 10.24 5.40 -63.79
CA GLU A 492 10.56 6.74 -64.35
C GLU A 492 11.33 6.68 -65.66
N ALA A 493 11.85 5.51 -66.00
CA ALA A 493 12.58 5.35 -67.25
C ALA A 493 11.65 5.50 -68.46
N ALA A 494 12.17 6.13 -69.49
CA ALA A 494 11.46 6.35 -70.74
C ALA A 494 12.38 6.05 -71.94
N TRP A 495 11.80 5.42 -72.94
CA TRP A 495 12.50 5.20 -74.20
C TRP A 495 12.04 6.25 -75.24
N ASP A 496 12.98 7.02 -75.73
CA ASP A 496 12.78 8.12 -76.69
C ASP A 496 12.82 7.65 -78.18
N GLY A 497 12.88 6.36 -78.40
CA GLY A 497 12.99 5.80 -79.75
C GLY A 497 14.39 5.83 -80.32
N THR A 498 15.44 6.04 -79.49
CA THR A 498 16.84 5.96 -79.91
C THR A 498 17.55 4.71 -79.38
N PHE A 499 18.55 4.22 -80.07
CA PHE A 499 19.43 3.19 -79.66
C PHE A 499 20.89 3.53 -80.00
N ARG A 500 21.81 3.55 -79.01
CA ARG A 500 23.20 4.00 -79.18
C ARG A 500 23.35 5.36 -79.85
N GLY A 501 22.41 6.29 -79.57
CA GLY A 501 22.38 7.64 -80.09
C GLY A 501 21.89 7.73 -81.54
N GLN A 502 21.30 6.70 -82.10
CA GLN A 502 20.70 6.70 -83.42
C GLN A 502 19.21 6.46 -83.32
N GLU A 503 18.47 7.26 -84.07
CA GLU A 503 17.01 7.08 -84.19
C GLU A 503 16.70 5.72 -84.78
N GLN A 504 15.71 5.07 -84.13
CA GLN A 504 15.26 3.78 -84.60
C GLN A 504 14.11 3.94 -85.65
N PRO A 505 13.96 3.01 -86.58
CA PRO A 505 12.90 3.10 -87.62
C PRO A 505 11.50 3.13 -87.02
N ALA A 506 10.59 3.86 -87.69
CA ALA A 506 9.14 3.79 -87.37
C ALA A 506 8.63 2.37 -87.74
N GLU A 507 8.49 1.54 -86.75
CA GLU A 507 8.06 0.15 -86.89
C GLU A 507 7.50 -0.39 -85.57
N THR A 508 7.09 -1.63 -85.56
CA THR A 508 6.62 -2.32 -84.35
C THR A 508 7.75 -3.04 -83.67
N TYR A 509 7.95 -2.75 -82.37
CA TYR A 509 8.93 -3.34 -81.48
C TYR A 509 8.27 -4.33 -80.52
N GLY A 510 8.93 -5.39 -80.15
CA GLY A 510 8.49 -6.26 -79.08
C GLY A 510 8.87 -5.69 -77.76
N TYR A 511 7.98 -5.82 -76.77
CA TYR A 511 8.35 -5.52 -75.37
C TYR A 511 8.16 -6.69 -74.42
N LEU A 512 8.92 -6.67 -73.32
CA LEU A 512 8.76 -7.53 -72.18
C LEU A 512 8.70 -6.65 -70.94
N LEU A 513 7.64 -6.86 -70.13
CA LEU A 513 7.40 -6.15 -68.88
C LEU A 513 7.25 -7.14 -67.76
N ARG A 514 7.96 -6.91 -66.65
CA ARG A 514 7.78 -7.58 -65.36
C ARG A 514 7.65 -6.52 -64.30
N VAL A 515 6.56 -6.55 -63.56
CA VAL A 515 6.29 -5.63 -62.43
C VAL A 515 5.89 -6.47 -61.23
N VAL A 516 6.49 -6.22 -60.09
CA VAL A 516 6.10 -6.80 -58.78
C VAL A 516 5.52 -5.67 -57.95
N CYS A 517 4.23 -5.75 -57.61
CA CYS A 517 3.55 -4.78 -56.79
C CYS A 517 3.64 -5.12 -55.33
N PHE A 518 3.20 -4.18 -54.48
CA PHE A 518 3.10 -4.38 -53.03
C PHE A 518 2.25 -5.64 -52.73
N GLY A 519 2.71 -6.49 -51.80
CA GLY A 519 2.07 -7.77 -51.48
C GLY A 519 2.52 -8.95 -52.36
N GLY A 520 3.52 -8.75 -53.25
CA GLY A 520 4.13 -9.81 -54.04
C GLY A 520 3.35 -10.24 -55.29
N GLN A 521 2.30 -9.47 -55.67
CA GLN A 521 1.61 -9.71 -56.93
C GLN A 521 2.53 -9.40 -58.10
N GLU A 522 2.62 -10.28 -59.06
CA GLU A 522 3.50 -10.16 -60.22
C GLU A 522 2.66 -10.00 -61.52
N LEU A 523 2.92 -8.92 -62.26
CA LEU A 523 2.47 -8.75 -63.62
C LEU A 523 3.59 -9.05 -64.58
N PHE A 524 3.37 -10.01 -65.45
CA PHE A 524 4.26 -10.32 -66.54
C PHE A 524 3.55 -10.17 -67.88
N LYS A 525 3.99 -9.19 -68.70
CA LYS A 525 3.43 -8.93 -70.01
C LYS A 525 4.50 -8.95 -71.07
N LYS A 526 4.13 -9.41 -72.23
CA LYS A 526 4.89 -9.26 -73.46
C LYS A 526 3.93 -8.86 -74.57
N GLY A 527 4.33 -8.02 -75.44
CA GLY A 527 3.52 -7.54 -76.52
C GLY A 527 4.28 -6.71 -77.51
N ASN A 528 3.54 -5.90 -78.22
CA ASN A 528 4.12 -5.02 -79.25
C ASN A 528 3.85 -3.55 -78.93
N VAL A 529 4.79 -2.67 -79.23
CA VAL A 529 4.65 -1.24 -79.19
C VAL A 529 5.07 -0.65 -80.55
N THR A 530 4.33 0.32 -81.02
CA THR A 530 4.58 0.92 -82.32
C THR A 530 5.24 2.29 -82.14
N LEU A 531 6.41 2.43 -82.71
CA LEU A 531 7.09 3.73 -82.84
C LEU A 531 6.56 4.44 -84.10
N LEU A 532 5.95 5.57 -83.92
CA LEU A 532 5.44 6.46 -84.95
C LEU A 532 6.38 7.68 -85.10
N ARG A 533 6.44 8.24 -86.30
CA ARG A 533 7.18 9.50 -86.57
C ARG A 533 6.42 10.35 -87.54
#